data_ea6971661eb604b1207128a083a36c3a
#
_entry.id   ea6971661eb604b1207128a083a36c3a
#
_cell.length_a   1.000
_cell.length_b   1.000
_cell.length_c   1.000
_cell.angle_alpha   90.00
_cell.angle_beta   90.00
_cell.angle_gamma   90.00
#
_symmetry.space_group_name_H-M   'P 1'
#
loop_
_entity.id
_entity.type
_entity.pdbx_description
1 polymer ?
#
loop_
_entity_poly.entity_id
_entity_poly.type
_entity_poly.pdbx_seq_one_letter_code
_entity_poly.pdbx_strand_id
1 'polypeptide(L)'
;MAGLKPSIGFVGVGAMGAPMAACLIKAGYPLAAYDNNPERMAAFAAEHGIEPAATLGELAKKSDVIITILPNSAIVHEVLFGSQGMAADLRPGSVVIEMTSGIPSQTVAFSQQLAGRGVVLFDAPVSGGVPRARTGELTIMAGGEQADIDAAMPILNVLGSVIPTGKIGTGHAMKALNNLVSSAGFLIGIEALIIGSRFGIEPETMVDVLNVSTGMNNSTQKKFKQYVLSRKFDSGFAMNLMVKDLTIALGIAHENNVNAPFADLCRNLWAGANAVLGPQADHTAVALLSEQLAGIQIGKPPKQ
;
A
#
# COMPACT_ATOMS: atom_id res chain seq x y z
N MET A 1 6.47 1.39 -36.35
CA MET A 1 5.16 0.83 -35.96
C MET A 1 5.16 0.77 -34.45
N ALA A 2 4.22 1.42 -33.75
CA ALA A 2 4.09 1.26 -32.31
C ALA A 2 3.68 -0.22 -32.08
N GLY A 3 4.52 -0.97 -31.35
CA GLY A 3 4.21 -2.36 -31.02
C GLY A 3 2.88 -2.44 -30.28
N LEU A 4 2.13 -3.54 -30.45
CA LEU A 4 0.92 -3.82 -29.68
C LEU A 4 1.26 -3.77 -28.20
N LYS A 5 0.48 -3.02 -27.41
CA LYS A 5 0.64 -2.99 -25.95
C LYS A 5 0.30 -4.38 -25.38
N PRO A 6 1.04 -4.88 -24.36
CA PRO A 6 0.71 -6.15 -23.74
C PRO A 6 -0.67 -6.11 -23.07
N SER A 7 -1.34 -7.26 -23.06
CA SER A 7 -2.61 -7.43 -22.36
C SER A 7 -2.38 -7.54 -20.86
N ILE A 8 -3.17 -6.80 -20.06
CA ILE A 8 -3.04 -6.73 -18.59
C ILE A 8 -4.22 -7.45 -17.94
N GLY A 9 -3.92 -8.40 -17.07
CA GLY A 9 -4.86 -8.95 -16.10
C GLY A 9 -4.71 -8.24 -14.76
N PHE A 10 -5.73 -7.56 -14.29
CA PHE A 10 -5.68 -6.79 -13.05
C PHE A 10 -6.51 -7.48 -11.96
N VAL A 11 -5.87 -7.85 -10.84
CA VAL A 11 -6.52 -8.55 -9.73
C VAL A 11 -6.62 -7.65 -8.52
N GLY A 12 -7.84 -7.36 -8.11
CA GLY A 12 -8.17 -6.49 -6.99
C GLY A 12 -8.50 -5.05 -7.43
N VAL A 13 -9.78 -4.74 -7.62
CA VAL A 13 -10.29 -3.40 -7.94
C VAL A 13 -10.87 -2.69 -6.70
N GLY A 14 -10.19 -2.87 -5.56
CA GLY A 14 -10.50 -2.13 -4.33
C GLY A 14 -10.10 -0.65 -4.40
N ALA A 15 -10.04 0.02 -3.23
CA ALA A 15 -9.77 1.46 -3.13
C ALA A 15 -8.49 1.92 -3.86
N MET A 16 -7.43 1.09 -3.85
CA MET A 16 -6.19 1.38 -4.57
C MET A 16 -6.21 0.85 -6.00
N GLY A 17 -6.70 -0.39 -6.21
CA GLY A 17 -6.62 -1.05 -7.49
C GLY A 17 -7.51 -0.43 -8.57
N ALA A 18 -8.73 -0.03 -8.24
CA ALA A 18 -9.64 0.60 -9.19
C ALA A 18 -9.04 1.85 -9.87
N PRO A 19 -8.53 2.86 -9.13
CA PRO A 19 -7.90 4.01 -9.77
C PRO A 19 -6.62 3.67 -10.53
N MET A 20 -5.83 2.67 -10.09
CA MET A 20 -4.64 2.22 -10.82
C MET A 20 -5.02 1.56 -12.14
N ALA A 21 -5.99 0.64 -12.14
CA ALA A 21 -6.50 0.00 -13.35
C ALA A 21 -7.09 1.03 -14.33
N ALA A 22 -7.84 2.03 -13.82
CA ALA A 22 -8.37 3.13 -14.61
C ALA A 22 -7.27 3.94 -15.33
N CYS A 23 -6.13 4.21 -14.68
CA CYS A 23 -4.98 4.86 -15.32
C CYS A 23 -4.43 4.03 -16.49
N LEU A 24 -4.33 2.71 -16.34
CA LEU A 24 -3.87 1.79 -17.40
C LEU A 24 -4.85 1.74 -18.59
N ILE A 25 -6.15 1.67 -18.31
CA ILE A 25 -7.20 1.74 -19.34
C ILE A 25 -7.10 3.06 -20.11
N LYS A 26 -7.02 4.19 -19.38
CA LYS A 26 -6.87 5.53 -19.98
C LYS A 26 -5.60 5.66 -20.82
N ALA A 27 -4.53 4.98 -20.43
CA ALA A 27 -3.30 4.90 -21.20
C ALA A 27 -3.40 3.96 -22.42
N GLY A 28 -4.55 3.32 -22.65
CA GLY A 28 -4.82 2.46 -23.80
C GLY A 28 -4.22 1.06 -23.73
N TYR A 29 -4.03 0.51 -22.54
CA TYR A 29 -3.69 -0.91 -22.40
C TYR A 29 -4.96 -1.78 -22.50
N PRO A 30 -4.94 -2.89 -23.27
CA PRO A 30 -5.97 -3.91 -23.18
C PRO A 30 -5.97 -4.47 -21.74
N LEU A 31 -7.08 -4.33 -21.02
CA LEU A 31 -7.15 -4.72 -19.62
C LEU A 31 -8.42 -5.53 -19.34
N ALA A 32 -8.24 -6.70 -18.72
CA ALA A 32 -9.28 -7.47 -18.08
C ALA A 32 -9.07 -7.40 -16.56
N ALA A 33 -10.14 -7.45 -15.78
CA ALA A 33 -10.04 -7.36 -14.32
C ALA A 33 -10.80 -8.50 -13.62
N TYR A 34 -10.37 -8.81 -12.40
CA TYR A 34 -11.03 -9.73 -11.48
C TYR A 34 -11.01 -9.18 -10.06
N ASP A 35 -12.14 -9.28 -9.38
CA ASP A 35 -12.27 -9.04 -7.94
C ASP A 35 -13.21 -10.09 -7.35
N ASN A 36 -12.96 -10.55 -6.12
CA ASN A 36 -13.82 -11.52 -5.45
C ASN A 36 -15.14 -10.91 -4.94
N ASN A 37 -15.30 -9.59 -4.98
CA ASN A 37 -16.56 -8.91 -4.72
C ASN A 37 -17.25 -8.63 -6.06
N PRO A 38 -18.34 -9.36 -6.38
CA PRO A 38 -19.00 -9.26 -7.69
C PRO A 38 -19.65 -7.89 -7.92
N GLU A 39 -20.15 -7.23 -6.87
CA GLU A 39 -20.77 -5.90 -6.99
C GLU A 39 -19.72 -4.85 -7.35
N ARG A 40 -18.56 -4.89 -6.68
CA ARG A 40 -17.43 -4.02 -6.97
C ARG A 40 -16.90 -4.23 -8.37
N MET A 41 -16.77 -5.51 -8.79
CA MET A 41 -16.31 -5.84 -10.13
C MET A 41 -17.28 -5.36 -11.19
N ALA A 42 -18.60 -5.57 -10.99
CA ALA A 42 -19.63 -5.11 -11.92
C ALA A 42 -19.67 -3.59 -12.06
N ALA A 43 -19.56 -2.86 -10.92
CA ALA A 43 -19.51 -1.39 -10.94
C ALA A 43 -18.28 -0.88 -11.70
N PHE A 44 -17.09 -1.45 -11.44
CA PHE A 44 -15.86 -1.08 -12.14
C PHE A 44 -15.94 -1.39 -13.64
N ALA A 45 -16.47 -2.56 -14.01
CA ALA A 45 -16.63 -2.95 -15.40
C ALA A 45 -17.58 -2.01 -16.17
N ALA A 46 -18.71 -1.65 -15.56
CA ALA A 46 -19.68 -0.73 -16.14
C ALA A 46 -19.09 0.69 -16.31
N GLU A 47 -18.34 1.18 -15.34
CA GLU A 47 -17.71 2.52 -15.38
C GLU A 47 -16.66 2.63 -16.50
N HIS A 48 -15.90 1.56 -16.74
CA HIS A 48 -14.77 1.59 -17.66
C HIS A 48 -15.01 0.85 -19.00
N GLY A 49 -16.17 0.26 -19.19
CA GLY A 49 -16.53 -0.43 -20.44
C GLY A 49 -15.68 -1.67 -20.72
N ILE A 50 -15.28 -2.40 -19.67
CA ILE A 50 -14.49 -3.63 -19.78
C ILE A 50 -15.34 -4.86 -19.44
N GLU A 51 -14.98 -6.03 -19.98
CA GLU A 51 -15.56 -7.29 -19.57
C GLU A 51 -14.78 -7.86 -18.36
N PRO A 52 -15.46 -8.18 -17.23
CA PRO A 52 -14.81 -8.85 -16.13
C PRO A 52 -14.41 -10.28 -16.50
N ALA A 53 -13.27 -10.74 -16.02
CA ALA A 53 -12.92 -12.15 -16.13
C ALA A 53 -13.82 -12.99 -15.19
N ALA A 54 -14.38 -14.07 -15.67
CA ALA A 54 -15.25 -14.93 -14.87
C ALA A 54 -14.44 -15.71 -13.79
N THR A 55 -13.19 -16.04 -14.10
CA THR A 55 -12.28 -16.77 -13.20
C THR A 55 -10.85 -16.22 -13.29
N LEU A 56 -10.05 -16.50 -12.26
CA LEU A 56 -8.62 -16.19 -12.25
C LEU A 56 -7.88 -16.93 -13.39
N GLY A 57 -8.26 -18.17 -13.70
CA GLY A 57 -7.67 -18.93 -14.79
C GLY A 57 -7.98 -18.34 -16.17
N GLU A 58 -9.20 -17.82 -16.37
CA GLU A 58 -9.54 -17.11 -17.60
C GLU A 58 -8.71 -15.83 -17.76
N LEU A 59 -8.57 -15.05 -16.67
CA LEU A 59 -7.74 -13.85 -16.65
C LEU A 59 -6.29 -14.18 -17.03
N ALA A 60 -5.71 -15.23 -16.43
CA ALA A 60 -4.35 -15.66 -16.67
C ALA A 60 -4.09 -16.02 -18.13
N LYS A 61 -4.99 -16.80 -18.76
CA LYS A 61 -4.88 -17.23 -20.17
C LYS A 61 -4.88 -16.07 -21.16
N LYS A 62 -5.58 -14.97 -20.83
CA LYS A 62 -5.77 -13.82 -21.71
C LYS A 62 -4.72 -12.71 -21.51
N SER A 63 -3.85 -12.83 -20.48
CA SER A 63 -2.97 -11.75 -20.08
C SER A 63 -1.50 -12.07 -20.29
N ASP A 64 -0.73 -11.11 -20.77
CA ASP A 64 0.73 -11.15 -20.84
C ASP A 64 1.36 -10.71 -19.51
N VAL A 65 0.71 -9.74 -18.84
CA VAL A 65 1.13 -9.20 -17.55
C VAL A 65 -0.03 -9.28 -16.57
N ILE A 66 0.21 -9.82 -15.40
CA ILE A 66 -0.72 -9.82 -14.27
C ILE A 66 -0.28 -8.77 -13.26
N ILE A 67 -1.19 -7.93 -12.82
CA ILE A 67 -0.98 -7.00 -11.71
C ILE A 67 -1.89 -7.41 -10.56
N THR A 68 -1.31 -7.63 -9.38
CA THR A 68 -2.06 -7.92 -8.15
C THR A 68 -1.92 -6.79 -7.14
N ILE A 69 -3.03 -6.33 -6.58
CA ILE A 69 -3.05 -5.40 -5.45
C ILE A 69 -4.15 -5.79 -4.47
N LEU A 70 -3.76 -6.54 -3.47
CA LEU A 70 -4.61 -7.32 -2.60
C LEU A 70 -4.38 -6.93 -1.11
N PRO A 71 -5.24 -7.37 -0.17
CA PRO A 71 -5.09 -7.01 1.24
C PRO A 71 -3.80 -7.49 1.92
N ASN A 72 -3.32 -8.70 1.59
CA ASN A 72 -2.15 -9.33 2.21
C ASN A 72 -1.60 -10.50 1.39
N SER A 73 -0.43 -11.02 1.79
CA SER A 73 0.24 -12.13 1.10
C SER A 73 -0.53 -13.45 1.15
N ALA A 74 -1.35 -13.70 2.17
CA ALA A 74 -2.16 -14.92 2.21
C ALA A 74 -3.21 -14.94 1.09
N ILE A 75 -3.82 -13.78 0.81
CA ILE A 75 -4.74 -13.63 -0.32
C ILE A 75 -3.99 -13.70 -1.65
N VAL A 76 -2.78 -13.14 -1.74
CA VAL A 76 -1.92 -13.31 -2.94
C VAL A 76 -1.62 -14.79 -3.18
N HIS A 77 -1.27 -15.54 -2.13
CA HIS A 77 -1.06 -16.99 -2.22
C HIS A 77 -2.29 -17.72 -2.75
N GLU A 78 -3.47 -17.41 -2.21
CA GLU A 78 -4.73 -18.03 -2.64
C GLU A 78 -5.04 -17.70 -4.11
N VAL A 79 -4.84 -16.46 -4.52
CA VAL A 79 -5.03 -16.01 -5.93
C VAL A 79 -4.06 -16.69 -6.87
N LEU A 80 -2.82 -16.92 -6.46
CA LEU A 80 -1.82 -17.59 -7.30
C LEU A 80 -1.96 -19.11 -7.25
N PHE A 81 -1.99 -19.70 -6.06
CA PHE A 81 -1.77 -21.13 -5.83
C PHE A 81 -2.93 -21.86 -5.14
N GLY A 82 -4.01 -21.17 -4.79
CA GLY A 82 -5.21 -21.77 -4.21
C GLY A 82 -5.90 -22.73 -5.18
N SER A 83 -6.95 -23.41 -4.73
CA SER A 83 -7.68 -24.39 -5.52
C SER A 83 -8.31 -23.82 -6.81
N GLN A 84 -8.59 -22.51 -6.83
CA GLN A 84 -9.06 -21.75 -7.99
C GLN A 84 -8.00 -20.72 -8.45
N GLY A 85 -6.75 -20.93 -8.05
CA GLY A 85 -5.65 -20.01 -8.34
C GLY A 85 -5.21 -20.04 -9.79
N MET A 86 -4.54 -18.98 -10.21
CA MET A 86 -4.21 -18.75 -11.61
C MET A 86 -2.88 -19.37 -12.08
N ALA A 87 -2.00 -19.81 -11.17
CA ALA A 87 -0.63 -20.19 -11.52
C ALA A 87 -0.54 -21.34 -12.55
N ALA A 88 -1.53 -22.24 -12.57
CA ALA A 88 -1.59 -23.35 -13.55
C ALA A 88 -1.94 -22.86 -14.97
N ASP A 89 -2.62 -21.74 -15.09
CA ASP A 89 -3.13 -21.16 -16.33
C ASP A 89 -2.26 -20.03 -16.90
N LEU A 90 -1.24 -19.58 -16.13
CA LEU A 90 -0.26 -18.60 -16.59
C LEU A 90 0.61 -19.20 -17.69
N ARG A 91 0.82 -18.45 -18.76
CA ARG A 91 1.64 -18.87 -19.90
C ARG A 91 3.13 -18.68 -19.58
N PRO A 92 4.02 -19.56 -20.02
CA PRO A 92 5.45 -19.30 -20.00
C PRO A 92 5.77 -17.94 -20.67
N GLY A 93 6.59 -17.13 -20.04
CA GLY A 93 6.90 -15.75 -20.47
C GLY A 93 5.94 -14.69 -19.93
N SER A 94 4.85 -15.05 -19.24
CA SER A 94 4.02 -14.08 -18.52
C SER A 94 4.77 -13.47 -17.36
N VAL A 95 4.39 -12.23 -17.01
CA VAL A 95 4.97 -11.47 -15.88
C VAL A 95 3.90 -11.20 -14.84
N VAL A 96 4.19 -11.46 -13.58
CA VAL A 96 3.35 -11.08 -12.43
C VAL A 96 4.02 -9.92 -11.70
N ILE A 97 3.35 -8.78 -11.65
CA ILE A 97 3.76 -7.58 -10.89
C ILE A 97 2.95 -7.56 -9.60
N GLU A 98 3.57 -7.93 -8.50
CA GLU A 98 2.90 -8.01 -7.21
C GLU A 98 3.02 -6.66 -6.48
N MET A 99 1.90 -5.93 -6.40
CA MET A 99 1.85 -4.57 -5.86
C MET A 99 1.19 -4.48 -4.48
N THR A 100 0.84 -5.60 -3.88
CA THR A 100 0.32 -5.69 -2.50
C THR A 100 1.38 -5.23 -1.50
N SER A 101 0.97 -4.75 -0.33
CA SER A 101 1.89 -4.60 0.80
C SER A 101 2.06 -5.98 1.47
N GLY A 102 3.05 -6.73 0.98
CA GLY A 102 3.26 -8.16 1.23
C GLY A 102 4.46 -8.49 2.14
N ILE A 103 4.57 -9.75 2.53
CA ILE A 103 5.67 -10.32 3.32
C ILE A 103 6.80 -10.70 2.36
N PRO A 104 8.02 -10.13 2.47
CA PRO A 104 9.12 -10.34 1.52
C PRO A 104 9.50 -11.81 1.32
N SER A 105 9.63 -12.58 2.39
CA SER A 105 9.99 -14.01 2.33
C SER A 105 8.94 -14.85 1.58
N GLN A 106 7.65 -14.54 1.72
CA GLN A 106 6.59 -15.19 0.95
C GLN A 106 6.67 -14.84 -0.54
N THR A 107 6.93 -13.58 -0.87
CA THR A 107 7.09 -13.13 -2.25
C THR A 107 8.26 -13.82 -2.95
N VAL A 108 9.38 -14.00 -2.26
CA VAL A 108 10.51 -14.79 -2.76
C VAL A 108 10.07 -16.23 -3.06
N ALA A 109 9.33 -16.86 -2.15
CA ALA A 109 8.82 -18.21 -2.35
C ALA A 109 7.85 -18.31 -3.55
N PHE A 110 6.96 -17.32 -3.73
CA PHE A 110 6.05 -17.25 -4.88
C PHE A 110 6.81 -17.12 -6.20
N SER A 111 7.83 -16.26 -6.24
CA SER A 111 8.67 -16.08 -7.41
C SER A 111 9.37 -17.39 -7.81
N GLN A 112 9.92 -18.12 -6.84
CA GLN A 112 10.57 -19.43 -7.09
C GLN A 112 9.60 -20.46 -7.65
N GLN A 113 8.37 -20.54 -7.13
CA GLN A 113 7.35 -21.46 -7.61
C GLN A 113 6.91 -21.13 -9.06
N LEU A 114 6.77 -19.82 -9.37
CA LEU A 114 6.39 -19.38 -10.71
C LEU A 114 7.52 -19.53 -11.72
N ALA A 115 8.77 -19.31 -11.30
CA ALA A 115 9.96 -19.51 -12.15
C ALA A 115 10.05 -20.95 -12.70
N GLY A 116 9.67 -21.95 -11.90
CA GLY A 116 9.56 -23.34 -12.34
C GLY A 116 8.56 -23.58 -13.49
N ARG A 117 7.69 -22.60 -13.78
CA ARG A 117 6.72 -22.58 -14.87
C ARG A 117 7.10 -21.63 -16.01
N GLY A 118 8.28 -21.02 -15.95
CA GLY A 118 8.73 -20.00 -16.91
C GLY A 118 7.99 -18.67 -16.77
N VAL A 119 7.41 -18.38 -15.60
CA VAL A 119 6.71 -17.12 -15.28
C VAL A 119 7.56 -16.28 -14.36
N VAL A 120 7.75 -15.01 -14.71
CA VAL A 120 8.48 -14.02 -13.89
C VAL A 120 7.51 -13.44 -12.84
N LEU A 121 7.98 -13.31 -11.59
CA LEU A 121 7.30 -12.50 -10.58
C LEU A 121 8.32 -11.53 -9.97
N PHE A 122 7.94 -10.27 -9.89
CA PHE A 122 8.65 -9.26 -9.11
C PHE A 122 7.68 -8.42 -8.26
N ASP A 123 8.17 -7.87 -7.15
CA ASP A 123 7.37 -7.06 -6.23
C ASP A 123 7.50 -5.56 -6.54
N ALA A 124 6.37 -4.86 -6.51
CA ALA A 124 6.30 -3.45 -6.83
C ALA A 124 5.25 -2.70 -5.96
N PRO A 125 5.31 -2.82 -4.63
CA PRO A 125 4.35 -2.13 -3.76
C PRO A 125 4.42 -0.62 -3.90
N VAL A 126 3.32 0.04 -3.54
CA VAL A 126 3.10 1.46 -3.82
C VAL A 126 2.97 2.31 -2.55
N SER A 127 3.33 3.58 -2.69
CA SER A 127 3.10 4.62 -1.70
C SER A 127 2.50 5.86 -2.35
N GLY A 128 1.60 6.57 -1.61
CA GLY A 128 0.92 7.79 -2.09
C GLY A 128 -0.58 7.80 -1.81
N GLY A 129 -1.17 6.63 -1.51
CA GLY A 129 -2.59 6.49 -1.21
C GLY A 129 -3.49 6.71 -2.43
N VAL A 130 -4.80 6.66 -2.19
CA VAL A 130 -5.83 6.77 -3.24
C VAL A 130 -5.72 8.06 -4.07
N PRO A 131 -5.44 9.24 -3.50
CA PRO A 131 -5.32 10.46 -4.30
C PRO A 131 -4.25 10.35 -5.39
N ARG A 132 -3.06 9.84 -5.05
CA ARG A 132 -1.96 9.67 -6.02
C ARG A 132 -2.18 8.49 -6.97
N ALA A 133 -2.93 7.46 -6.56
CA ALA A 133 -3.33 6.38 -7.45
C ALA A 133 -4.23 6.86 -8.59
N ARG A 134 -5.11 7.84 -8.32
CA ARG A 134 -6.00 8.45 -9.32
C ARG A 134 -5.27 9.27 -10.37
N THR A 135 -4.14 9.86 -10.02
CA THR A 135 -3.37 10.76 -10.91
C THR A 135 -2.17 10.06 -11.57
N GLY A 136 -1.91 8.77 -11.23
CA GLY A 136 -0.72 8.06 -11.73
C GLY A 136 0.59 8.61 -11.14
N GLU A 137 0.56 9.11 -9.91
CA GLU A 137 1.70 9.74 -9.23
C GLU A 137 2.20 8.93 -8.02
N LEU A 138 1.97 7.62 -8.03
CA LEU A 138 2.44 6.74 -6.96
C LEU A 138 3.97 6.68 -6.93
N THR A 139 4.53 6.40 -5.77
CA THR A 139 5.91 5.93 -5.66
C THR A 139 5.87 4.42 -5.63
N ILE A 140 6.55 3.78 -6.59
CA ILE A 140 6.58 2.33 -6.79
C ILE A 140 7.96 1.82 -6.40
N MET A 141 8.04 0.90 -5.46
CA MET A 141 9.28 0.33 -4.94
C MET A 141 9.47 -1.05 -5.57
N ALA A 142 10.27 -1.15 -6.64
CA ALA A 142 10.38 -2.36 -7.44
C ALA A 142 11.57 -3.23 -6.98
N GLY A 143 11.27 -4.47 -6.56
CA GLY A 143 12.26 -5.49 -6.19
C GLY A 143 12.21 -6.68 -7.14
N GLY A 144 13.32 -6.96 -7.82
CA GLY A 144 13.42 -8.03 -8.82
C GLY A 144 14.65 -7.90 -9.69
N GLU A 145 14.75 -8.70 -10.73
CA GLU A 145 15.82 -8.55 -11.73
C GLU A 145 15.60 -7.27 -12.53
N GLN A 146 16.66 -6.49 -12.71
CA GLN A 146 16.59 -5.18 -13.36
C GLN A 146 15.98 -5.25 -14.77
N ALA A 147 16.33 -6.29 -15.53
CA ALA A 147 15.81 -6.48 -16.89
C ALA A 147 14.29 -6.66 -16.94
N ASP A 148 13.72 -7.35 -15.95
CA ASP A 148 12.27 -7.56 -15.85
C ASP A 148 11.55 -6.27 -15.45
N ILE A 149 12.13 -5.51 -14.52
CA ILE A 149 11.65 -4.18 -14.12
C ILE A 149 11.69 -3.24 -15.32
N ASP A 150 12.81 -3.19 -16.06
CA ASP A 150 12.97 -2.32 -17.23
C ASP A 150 11.95 -2.65 -18.33
N ALA A 151 11.69 -3.94 -18.56
CA ALA A 151 10.66 -4.38 -19.51
C ALA A 151 9.25 -3.94 -19.10
N ALA A 152 8.97 -3.85 -17.80
CA ALA A 152 7.68 -3.42 -17.25
C ALA A 152 7.56 -1.89 -17.10
N MET A 153 8.65 -1.11 -17.26
CA MET A 153 8.63 0.36 -17.10
C MET A 153 7.54 1.08 -17.88
N PRO A 154 7.20 0.71 -19.14
CA PRO A 154 6.11 1.37 -19.87
C PRO A 154 4.75 1.26 -19.18
N ILE A 155 4.51 0.17 -18.43
CA ILE A 155 3.29 -0.05 -17.65
C ILE A 155 3.39 0.71 -16.32
N LEU A 156 4.49 0.52 -15.59
CA LEU A 156 4.69 1.08 -14.26
C LEU A 156 4.69 2.61 -14.27
N ASN A 157 5.28 3.25 -15.29
CA ASN A 157 5.32 4.72 -15.43
C ASN A 157 3.93 5.35 -15.61
N VAL A 158 2.92 4.58 -16.04
CA VAL A 158 1.52 5.05 -16.05
C VAL A 158 0.99 5.20 -14.62
N LEU A 159 1.49 4.41 -13.69
CA LEU A 159 1.02 4.36 -12.30
C LEU A 159 1.82 5.29 -11.38
N GLY A 160 3.06 5.63 -11.75
CA GLY A 160 3.88 6.51 -10.93
C GLY A 160 5.38 6.45 -11.23
N SER A 161 6.16 6.94 -10.29
CA SER A 161 7.63 6.92 -10.35
C SER A 161 8.17 5.62 -9.77
N VAL A 162 8.98 4.91 -10.54
CA VAL A 162 9.58 3.63 -10.14
C VAL A 162 10.95 3.84 -9.52
N ILE A 163 11.16 3.22 -8.37
CA ILE A 163 12.45 3.19 -7.68
C ILE A 163 12.84 1.71 -7.52
N PRO A 164 13.82 1.21 -8.29
CA PRO A 164 14.37 -0.12 -8.08
C PRO A 164 15.03 -0.20 -6.70
N THR A 165 14.69 -1.25 -5.95
CA THR A 165 15.15 -1.43 -4.56
C THR A 165 16.15 -2.56 -4.40
N GLY A 166 16.33 -3.38 -5.42
CA GLY A 166 17.23 -4.51 -5.42
C GLY A 166 16.54 -5.82 -5.81
N LYS A 167 16.97 -6.93 -5.23
CA LYS A 167 16.43 -8.27 -5.53
C LYS A 167 14.97 -8.41 -5.13
N ILE A 168 14.34 -9.50 -5.61
CA ILE A 168 12.98 -9.88 -5.25
C ILE A 168 12.74 -9.82 -3.72
N GLY A 169 11.63 -9.24 -3.31
CA GLY A 169 11.23 -9.01 -1.91
C GLY A 169 11.72 -7.67 -1.33
N THR A 170 12.71 -6.98 -1.94
CA THR A 170 13.22 -5.71 -1.41
C THR A 170 12.25 -4.56 -1.56
N GLY A 171 11.36 -4.58 -2.54
CA GLY A 171 10.26 -3.61 -2.66
C GLY A 171 9.30 -3.69 -1.49
N HIS A 172 8.83 -4.91 -1.15
CA HIS A 172 8.00 -5.15 0.02
C HIS A 172 8.69 -4.78 1.33
N ALA A 173 9.97 -5.12 1.47
CA ALA A 173 10.76 -4.72 2.62
C ALA A 173 10.82 -3.19 2.75
N MET A 174 11.15 -2.49 1.65
CA MET A 174 11.22 -1.03 1.64
C MET A 174 9.86 -0.39 1.95
N LYS A 175 8.77 -0.96 1.45
CA LYS A 175 7.41 -0.50 1.76
C LYS A 175 7.09 -0.62 3.25
N ALA A 176 7.39 -1.75 3.88
CA ALA A 176 7.16 -1.94 5.31
C ALA A 176 8.02 -0.99 6.16
N LEU A 177 9.30 -0.83 5.82
CA LEU A 177 10.21 0.10 6.50
C LEU A 177 9.79 1.58 6.32
N ASN A 178 9.34 1.97 5.12
CA ASN A 178 8.76 3.29 4.89
C ASN A 178 7.56 3.55 5.81
N ASN A 179 6.66 2.58 5.96
CA ASN A 179 5.50 2.73 6.82
C ASN A 179 5.88 2.70 8.31
N LEU A 180 6.93 1.98 8.70
CA LEU A 180 7.50 2.05 10.05
C LEU A 180 7.98 3.48 10.38
N VAL A 181 8.78 4.10 9.52
CA VAL A 181 9.26 5.47 9.71
C VAL A 181 8.11 6.47 9.74
N SER A 182 7.13 6.33 8.84
CA SER A 182 5.95 7.21 8.78
C SER A 182 5.08 7.10 10.04
N SER A 183 4.85 5.90 10.54
CA SER A 183 4.02 5.63 11.72
C SER A 183 4.68 6.09 13.01
N ALA A 184 6.00 5.87 13.13
CA ALA A 184 6.79 6.37 14.26
C ALA A 184 6.78 7.90 14.31
N GLY A 185 6.99 8.56 13.15
CA GLY A 185 6.91 10.02 13.03
C GLY A 185 5.52 10.58 13.34
N PHE A 186 4.46 9.81 13.10
CA PHE A 186 3.10 10.19 13.47
C PHE A 186 2.93 10.17 15.01
N LEU A 187 3.29 9.06 15.67
CA LEU A 187 3.13 8.92 17.12
C LEU A 187 3.94 9.97 17.89
N ILE A 188 5.23 10.11 17.59
CA ILE A 188 6.07 11.09 18.31
C ILE A 188 5.59 12.52 18.06
N GLY A 189 5.07 12.81 16.87
CA GLY A 189 4.49 14.12 16.57
C GLY A 189 3.22 14.40 17.37
N ILE A 190 2.34 13.41 17.55
CA ILE A 190 1.15 13.56 18.41
C ILE A 190 1.54 13.79 19.87
N GLU A 191 2.50 13.02 20.39
CA GLU A 191 2.99 13.22 21.76
C GLU A 191 3.57 14.63 21.94
N ALA A 192 4.36 15.11 20.98
CA ALA A 192 4.90 16.45 21.00
C ALA A 192 3.80 17.52 21.00
N LEU A 193 2.74 17.37 20.18
CA LEU A 193 1.59 18.27 20.16
C LEU A 193 0.86 18.29 21.51
N ILE A 194 0.67 17.12 22.12
CA ILE A 194 0.02 16.99 23.45
C ILE A 194 0.86 17.68 24.53
N ILE A 195 2.18 17.42 24.59
CA ILE A 195 3.10 18.04 25.54
C ILE A 195 3.08 19.57 25.37
N GLY A 196 3.24 20.05 24.15
CA GLY A 196 3.25 21.48 23.87
C GLY A 196 1.93 22.17 24.20
N SER A 197 0.79 21.52 23.92
CA SER A 197 -0.54 22.01 24.28
C SER A 197 -0.70 22.15 25.80
N ARG A 198 -0.17 21.19 26.59
CA ARG A 198 -0.15 21.28 28.06
C ARG A 198 0.74 22.42 28.57
N PHE A 199 1.81 22.72 27.83
CA PHE A 199 2.70 23.85 28.15
C PHE A 199 2.09 25.20 27.74
N GLY A 200 1.05 25.22 26.91
CA GLY A 200 0.39 26.45 26.47
C GLY A 200 0.71 26.90 25.04
N ILE A 201 1.29 25.98 24.21
CA ILE A 201 1.54 26.26 22.79
C ILE A 201 0.36 25.79 21.97
N GLU A 202 -0.16 26.64 21.09
CA GLU A 202 -1.25 26.27 20.20
C GLU A 202 -0.78 25.18 19.20
N PRO A 203 -1.53 24.06 19.04
CA PRO A 203 -1.14 22.96 18.19
C PRO A 203 -0.88 23.33 16.73
N GLU A 204 -1.67 24.24 16.16
CA GLU A 204 -1.47 24.70 14.78
C GLU A 204 -0.13 25.41 14.62
N THR A 205 0.24 26.28 15.59
CA THR A 205 1.54 26.96 15.61
C THR A 205 2.69 25.97 15.72
N MET A 206 2.52 24.91 16.55
CA MET A 206 3.54 23.86 16.64
C MET A 206 3.75 23.16 15.31
N VAL A 207 2.68 22.79 14.60
CA VAL A 207 2.79 22.16 13.27
C VAL A 207 3.49 23.09 12.29
N ASP A 208 3.21 24.39 12.31
CA ASP A 208 3.89 25.37 11.44
C ASP A 208 5.39 25.45 11.73
N VAL A 209 5.77 25.51 12.99
CA VAL A 209 7.18 25.50 13.39
C VAL A 209 7.87 24.20 13.01
N LEU A 210 7.24 23.05 13.26
CA LEU A 210 7.78 21.75 12.88
C LEU A 210 8.03 21.68 11.37
N ASN A 211 7.11 22.19 10.56
CA ASN A 211 7.21 22.14 9.10
C ASN A 211 8.33 23.00 8.48
N VAL A 212 8.89 23.93 9.23
CA VAL A 212 10.04 24.77 8.80
C VAL A 212 11.31 24.47 9.61
N SER A 213 11.28 23.43 10.42
CA SER A 213 12.38 23.04 11.32
C SER A 213 12.75 21.57 11.12
N THR A 214 13.79 21.10 11.85
CA THR A 214 14.34 19.74 11.73
C THR A 214 13.36 18.63 12.16
N GLY A 215 12.27 18.94 12.84
CA GLY A 215 11.21 18.01 13.22
C GLY A 215 10.21 17.68 12.09
N MET A 216 10.38 18.27 10.92
CA MET A 216 9.52 18.08 9.77
C MET A 216 9.46 16.59 9.35
N ASN A 217 8.26 16.08 9.09
CA ASN A 217 8.04 14.78 8.51
C ASN A 217 6.73 14.72 7.70
N ASN A 218 6.42 13.57 7.11
CA ASN A 218 5.19 13.41 6.32
C ASN A 218 3.92 13.75 7.11
N SER A 219 3.87 13.38 8.39
CA SER A 219 2.68 13.58 9.23
C SER A 219 2.48 15.05 9.59
N THR A 220 3.56 15.80 9.88
CA THR A 220 3.48 17.23 10.15
C THR A 220 2.99 18.00 8.91
N GLN A 221 3.45 17.61 7.72
CA GLN A 221 3.11 18.29 6.46
C GLN A 221 1.73 17.93 5.91
N LYS A 222 1.33 16.65 6.00
CA LYS A 222 0.21 16.10 5.22
C LYS A 222 -0.93 15.53 6.05
N LYS A 223 -0.79 15.43 7.39
CA LYS A 223 -1.78 14.74 8.20
C LYS A 223 -2.30 15.53 9.38
N PHE A 224 -1.44 16.21 10.14
CA PHE A 224 -1.86 16.81 11.42
C PHE A 224 -2.93 17.87 11.23
N LYS A 225 -2.71 18.91 10.44
CA LYS A 225 -3.73 19.95 10.22
C LYS A 225 -4.96 19.39 9.50
N GLN A 226 -4.76 18.55 8.47
CA GLN A 226 -5.81 18.07 7.60
C GLN A 226 -6.78 17.10 8.28
N TYR A 227 -6.28 16.23 9.16
CA TYR A 227 -7.07 15.12 9.70
C TYR A 227 -7.16 15.10 11.22
N VAL A 228 -6.09 15.45 11.94
CA VAL A 228 -6.05 15.39 13.40
C VAL A 228 -6.62 16.68 14.02
N LEU A 229 -6.04 17.84 13.70
CA LEU A 229 -6.49 19.13 14.27
C LEU A 229 -7.85 19.54 13.74
N SER A 230 -8.20 19.16 12.49
CA SER A 230 -9.53 19.33 11.91
C SER A 230 -10.58 18.35 12.44
N ARG A 231 -10.16 17.31 13.18
CA ARG A 231 -11.01 16.25 13.74
C ARG A 231 -11.70 15.36 12.68
N LYS A 232 -11.25 15.34 11.43
CA LYS A 232 -11.88 14.55 10.35
C LYS A 232 -11.56 13.07 10.44
N PHE A 233 -10.30 12.72 10.71
CA PHE A 233 -9.82 11.34 10.80
C PHE A 233 -10.25 10.47 9.60
N ASP A 234 -10.10 10.99 8.39
CA ASP A 234 -10.59 10.42 7.14
C ASP A 234 -9.52 10.42 6.02
N SER A 235 -8.29 10.12 6.38
CA SER A 235 -7.16 10.09 5.42
C SER A 235 -7.26 8.94 4.39
N GLY A 236 -8.16 7.98 4.63
CA GLY A 236 -8.44 6.87 3.72
C GLY A 236 -7.51 5.66 3.87
N PHE A 237 -6.83 5.52 5.02
CA PHE A 237 -5.99 4.36 5.30
C PHE A 237 -6.37 3.72 6.64
N ALA A 238 -6.84 2.48 6.61
CA ALA A 238 -7.33 1.78 7.80
C ALA A 238 -6.19 1.42 8.78
N MET A 239 -6.51 1.47 10.07
CA MET A 239 -5.55 1.24 11.15
C MET A 239 -4.97 -0.17 11.14
N ASN A 240 -5.79 -1.19 10.87
CA ASN A 240 -5.33 -2.57 10.76
C ASN A 240 -4.27 -2.78 9.66
N LEU A 241 -4.33 -2.00 8.58
CA LEU A 241 -3.32 -2.05 7.51
C LEU A 241 -1.99 -1.47 7.98
N MET A 242 -2.02 -0.41 8.82
CA MET A 242 -0.80 0.11 9.43
C MET A 242 -0.18 -0.92 10.38
N VAL A 243 -0.97 -1.54 11.26
CA VAL A 243 -0.49 -2.60 12.17
C VAL A 243 0.09 -3.78 11.39
N LYS A 244 -0.55 -4.18 10.28
CA LYS A 244 -0.03 -5.22 9.38
C LYS A 244 1.36 -4.85 8.85
N ASP A 245 1.52 -3.63 8.31
CA ASP A 245 2.78 -3.20 7.72
C ASP A 245 3.91 -3.10 8.77
N LEU A 246 3.60 -2.63 9.97
CA LEU A 246 4.54 -2.63 11.10
C LEU A 246 4.94 -4.05 11.53
N THR A 247 3.99 -4.99 11.51
CA THR A 247 4.26 -6.40 11.81
C THR A 247 5.18 -7.01 10.75
N ILE A 248 5.02 -6.65 9.48
CA ILE A 248 5.94 -7.07 8.41
C ILE A 248 7.34 -6.49 8.66
N ALA A 249 7.46 -5.19 9.01
CA ALA A 249 8.76 -4.58 9.30
C ALA A 249 9.48 -5.28 10.46
N LEU A 250 8.77 -5.65 11.53
CA LEU A 250 9.34 -6.43 12.64
C LEU A 250 9.72 -7.85 12.22
N GLY A 251 8.90 -8.50 11.38
CA GLY A 251 9.25 -9.80 10.81
C GLY A 251 10.58 -9.75 10.07
N ILE A 252 10.81 -8.71 9.26
CA ILE A 252 12.09 -8.49 8.57
C ILE A 252 13.25 -8.33 9.57
N ALA A 253 13.05 -7.56 10.65
CA ALA A 253 14.07 -7.39 11.69
C ALA A 253 14.42 -8.73 12.36
N HIS A 254 13.43 -9.53 12.72
CA HIS A 254 13.62 -10.85 13.34
C HIS A 254 14.30 -11.84 12.39
N GLU A 255 13.88 -11.92 11.12
CA GLU A 255 14.48 -12.81 10.11
C GLU A 255 15.97 -12.46 9.86
N ASN A 256 16.36 -11.20 10.10
CA ASN A 256 17.72 -10.72 9.92
C ASN A 256 18.51 -10.54 11.25
N ASN A 257 17.98 -11.02 12.38
CA ASN A 257 18.57 -10.91 13.71
C ASN A 257 18.89 -9.47 14.14
N VAL A 258 18.04 -8.51 13.75
CA VAL A 258 18.15 -7.11 14.14
C VAL A 258 17.27 -6.85 15.35
N ASN A 259 17.86 -6.40 16.46
CA ASN A 259 17.12 -5.93 17.61
C ASN A 259 16.61 -4.51 17.35
N ALA A 260 15.28 -4.32 17.30
CA ALA A 260 14.62 -3.07 16.95
C ALA A 260 13.59 -2.63 18.02
N PRO A 261 14.03 -2.29 19.26
CA PRO A 261 13.13 -2.05 20.39
C PRO A 261 12.17 -0.89 20.17
N PHE A 262 12.58 0.15 19.47
CA PHE A 262 11.68 1.26 19.14
C PHE A 262 10.60 0.88 18.12
N ALA A 263 10.93 0.03 17.15
CA ALA A 263 9.95 -0.50 16.21
C ALA A 263 8.92 -1.41 16.90
N ASP A 264 9.35 -2.24 17.86
CA ASP A 264 8.48 -3.05 18.71
C ASP A 264 7.52 -2.17 19.52
N LEU A 265 8.02 -1.13 20.18
CA LEU A 265 7.20 -0.17 20.93
C LEU A 265 6.18 0.51 20.00
N CYS A 266 6.64 1.02 18.87
CA CYS A 266 5.80 1.68 17.87
C CYS A 266 4.66 0.76 17.42
N ARG A 267 4.97 -0.47 17.00
CA ARG A 267 3.96 -1.45 16.58
C ARG A 267 2.96 -1.76 17.69
N ASN A 268 3.42 -1.90 18.95
CA ASN A 268 2.55 -2.22 20.08
C ASN A 268 1.59 -1.06 20.41
N LEU A 269 2.03 0.19 20.32
CA LEU A 269 1.16 1.35 20.46
C LEU A 269 0.08 1.40 19.37
N TRP A 270 0.45 1.14 18.13
CA TRP A 270 -0.50 1.04 17.02
C TRP A 270 -1.48 -0.13 17.19
N ALA A 271 -1.01 -1.29 17.64
CA ALA A 271 -1.85 -2.45 17.91
C ALA A 271 -2.85 -2.20 19.05
N GLY A 272 -2.41 -1.50 20.11
CA GLY A 272 -3.28 -1.05 21.18
C GLY A 272 -4.38 -0.10 20.69
N ALA A 273 -4.02 0.88 19.87
CA ALA A 273 -5.00 1.78 19.25
C ALA A 273 -5.99 1.03 18.35
N ASN A 274 -5.52 0.08 17.56
CA ASN A 274 -6.37 -0.78 16.72
C ASN A 274 -7.38 -1.59 17.53
N ALA A 275 -6.96 -2.10 18.69
CA ALA A 275 -7.85 -2.86 19.58
C ALA A 275 -8.94 -1.98 20.21
N VAL A 276 -8.61 -0.73 20.56
CA VAL A 276 -9.55 0.19 21.22
C VAL A 276 -10.48 0.89 20.22
N LEU A 277 -9.94 1.35 19.10
CA LEU A 277 -10.67 2.20 18.13
C LEU A 277 -11.32 1.40 17.01
N GLY A 278 -10.93 0.14 16.85
CA GLY A 278 -11.43 -0.77 15.83
C GLY A 278 -10.55 -0.82 14.56
N PRO A 279 -10.56 -1.98 13.87
CA PRO A 279 -9.65 -2.28 12.75
C PRO A 279 -9.91 -1.42 11.49
N GLN A 280 -11.12 -0.91 11.34
CA GLN A 280 -11.50 -0.08 10.19
C GLN A 280 -11.40 1.42 10.47
N ALA A 281 -11.06 1.82 11.69
CA ALA A 281 -10.80 3.21 12.01
C ALA A 281 -9.67 3.75 11.10
N ASP A 282 -9.79 5.01 10.68
CA ASP A 282 -8.69 5.66 9.97
C ASP A 282 -7.45 5.72 10.85
N HIS A 283 -6.28 5.45 10.28
CA HIS A 283 -5.04 5.40 11.04
C HIS A 283 -4.74 6.73 11.77
N THR A 284 -5.21 7.87 11.26
CA THR A 284 -5.01 9.16 11.93
C THR A 284 -5.78 9.27 13.25
N ALA A 285 -6.78 8.41 13.46
CA ALA A 285 -7.53 8.33 14.71
C ALA A 285 -6.70 7.79 15.89
N VAL A 286 -5.49 7.24 15.68
CA VAL A 286 -4.58 6.88 16.79
C VAL A 286 -4.34 8.07 17.73
N ALA A 287 -4.42 9.30 17.23
CA ALA A 287 -4.34 10.52 18.04
C ALA A 287 -5.42 10.56 19.14
N LEU A 288 -6.61 10.02 18.91
CA LEU A 288 -7.71 9.97 19.91
C LEU A 288 -7.31 9.17 21.15
N LEU A 289 -6.61 8.03 20.96
CA LEU A 289 -6.10 7.26 22.09
C LEU A 289 -5.06 8.03 22.89
N SER A 290 -4.12 8.69 22.22
CA SER A 290 -3.10 9.53 22.89
C SER A 290 -3.73 10.69 23.65
N GLU A 291 -4.74 11.35 23.08
CA GLU A 291 -5.52 12.40 23.75
C GLU A 291 -6.25 11.87 24.98
N GLN A 292 -6.89 10.71 24.87
CA GLN A 292 -7.61 10.07 25.97
C GLN A 292 -6.66 9.75 27.14
N LEU A 293 -5.49 9.18 26.85
CA LEU A 293 -4.47 8.84 27.85
C LEU A 293 -3.91 10.11 28.52
N ALA A 294 -3.77 11.20 27.78
CA ALA A 294 -3.27 12.47 28.29
C ALA A 294 -4.34 13.36 28.94
N GLY A 295 -5.63 13.03 28.79
CA GLY A 295 -6.75 13.85 29.27
C GLY A 295 -6.79 15.24 28.64
N ILE A 296 -6.46 15.37 27.36
CA ILE A 296 -6.47 16.62 26.60
C ILE A 296 -6.85 16.36 25.14
N GLN A 297 -7.60 17.25 24.55
CA GLN A 297 -7.89 17.26 23.12
C GLN A 297 -7.01 18.28 22.41
N ILE A 298 -6.31 17.85 21.35
CA ILE A 298 -5.55 18.73 20.45
C ILE A 298 -6.37 18.98 19.17
N GLY A 299 -6.77 20.18 18.94
CA GLY A 299 -7.59 20.51 17.76
C GLY A 299 -9.05 20.78 18.09
N LYS A 300 -9.69 21.50 17.20
CA LYS A 300 -11.08 21.97 17.34
C LYS A 300 -11.86 21.51 16.11
N PRO A 301 -13.12 21.06 16.26
CA PRO A 301 -13.95 20.79 15.10
C PRO A 301 -14.06 22.09 14.26
N PRO A 302 -14.25 21.96 12.94
CA PRO A 302 -14.48 23.13 12.10
C PRO A 302 -15.66 23.92 12.66
N LYS A 303 -15.55 25.25 12.70
CA LYS A 303 -16.68 26.12 13.03
C LYS A 303 -17.77 25.84 12.00
N GLN A 304 -18.96 25.49 12.48
CA GLN A 304 -20.14 25.30 11.65
C GLN A 304 -20.48 26.57 10.89
#